data_8acd595b51dd2fa88269b0c0c58d4f7a
#
_entry.id   8acd595b51dd2fa88269b0c0c58d4f7a
#
_cell.length_a   1.000
_cell.length_b   1.000
_cell.length_c   1.000
_cell.angle_alpha   90.00
_cell.angle_beta   90.00
_cell.angle_gamma   90.00
#
_symmetry.space_group_name_H-M   'P 1'
#
loop_
_entity.id
_entity.type
_entity.pdbx_description
1 polymer ?
#
loop_
_entity_poly.entity_id
_entity_poly.type
_entity_poly.pdbx_seq_one_letter_code
_entity_poly.pdbx_strand_id
1 'polypeptide(L)'
;MFAILAVPSLLSPPFHAVSRDTNIKLFRLFERGASSVGLDFLAHPFWDKYVEFEERLEAPEKIFGILGRVIHIPMHQYARYFERYRQLAQARPLSELASSDTVAEFRTEIEGASAHLPPGAKADAEIDRDLRLRLDGYHLEIFSRTQTETTKRWTYESEIKRPYFHVTELDEGQLGNWRRYLDFEEAEGSYQRIQFLYERCLVTCAQYEEFWLRYARWMSAQHGKEEEVRNIYQRSSTIYVPIANPTTRLHYAYFEEMSNRVDVAKDIHNAILVTLPGHIETIVSLANLSRRHGGLEAAIEVYKDQLDSPQCDLATKAALVAEWARLLWKIKGSPDDSRQVFQKNQQYYLDSRPFWTSYLMFELEQPTSAATETVQYQRIKQVIKDIRTKSTLPADVVKDLVQIYMVYLLERGTRDAAKEYMTLDREVHGSASVQTTTKTREPGKTPQNGNQSAPMTDPVAAASQPNQYAYYPQHTASNGGVRAPSHHFYNP
;
A
#
# COMPACT_ATOMS: atom_id res chain seq x y z
N MET A 1 12.99 -15.84 9.60
CA MET A 1 12.09 -16.69 10.40
C MET A 1 12.11 -18.17 10.01
N PHE A 2 12.93 -18.57 9.03
CA PHE A 2 13.10 -19.97 8.59
C PHE A 2 14.08 -20.81 9.40
N ALA A 3 14.66 -20.30 10.47
CA ALA A 3 15.63 -21.03 11.27
C ALA A 3 15.04 -22.06 12.26
N ILE A 4 13.72 -22.20 12.31
CA ILE A 4 13.07 -23.11 13.28
C ILE A 4 12.75 -24.49 12.67
N LEU A 5 12.80 -24.66 11.35
CA LEU A 5 12.53 -25.95 10.69
C LEU A 5 13.78 -26.81 10.45
N ALA A 6 14.96 -26.29 10.72
CA ALA A 6 16.18 -27.08 10.78
C ALA A 6 16.53 -27.40 12.24
N VAL A 7 15.66 -28.11 12.94
CA VAL A 7 16.13 -28.92 14.08
C VAL A 7 16.87 -30.10 13.45
N PRO A 8 18.21 -30.19 13.63
CA PRO A 8 18.89 -31.38 13.19
C PRO A 8 18.23 -32.59 13.86
N SER A 9 18.03 -33.64 13.09
CA SER A 9 17.71 -34.95 13.64
C SER A 9 18.85 -35.37 14.60
N LEU A 10 18.81 -34.84 15.80
CA LEU A 10 19.57 -35.36 16.93
C LEU A 10 18.97 -36.71 17.27
N LEU A 11 19.47 -37.73 16.58
CA LEU A 11 19.39 -39.13 17.00
C LEU A 11 19.82 -39.22 18.45
N SER A 12 18.86 -39.43 19.28
CA SER A 12 18.79 -40.02 20.62
C SER A 12 20.07 -40.35 21.36
N PRO A 13 20.38 -39.65 22.44
CA PRO A 13 20.80 -40.34 23.67
C PRO A 13 19.56 -40.71 24.52
N PRO A 14 19.63 -41.70 25.41
CA PRO A 14 18.51 -42.09 26.26
C PRO A 14 18.10 -40.94 27.17
N PHE A 15 16.87 -40.47 27.01
CA PHE A 15 16.31 -39.23 27.60
C PHE A 15 15.95 -39.38 29.09
N HIS A 16 16.80 -39.94 29.93
CA HIS A 16 16.53 -40.03 31.36
C HIS A 16 17.16 -38.96 32.23
N ALA A 17 17.73 -37.89 31.66
CA ALA A 17 18.30 -36.79 32.45
C ALA A 17 18.25 -35.41 31.79
N VAL A 18 17.17 -35.03 31.12
CA VAL A 18 17.00 -33.62 30.76
C VAL A 18 16.66 -32.87 32.04
N SER A 19 17.52 -31.92 32.45
CA SER A 19 17.30 -31.10 33.65
C SER A 19 15.93 -30.43 33.62
N ARG A 20 15.25 -30.33 34.78
CA ARG A 20 13.98 -29.60 34.95
C ARG A 20 14.04 -28.20 34.32
N ASP A 21 15.18 -27.53 34.45
CA ASP A 21 15.41 -26.21 33.86
C ASP A 21 15.38 -26.23 32.31
N THR A 22 15.84 -27.29 31.69
CA THR A 22 15.81 -27.46 30.23
C THR A 22 14.38 -27.67 29.75
N ASN A 23 13.58 -28.45 30.48
CA ASN A 23 12.17 -28.65 30.16
C ASN A 23 11.36 -27.35 30.26
N ILE A 24 11.66 -26.51 31.26
CA ILE A 24 11.02 -25.17 31.39
C ILE A 24 11.43 -24.28 30.22
N LYS A 25 12.68 -24.31 29.80
CA LYS A 25 13.16 -23.54 28.63
C LYS A 25 12.50 -24.01 27.33
N LEU A 26 12.38 -25.31 27.14
CA LEU A 26 11.69 -25.90 25.99
C LEU A 26 10.20 -25.56 25.97
N PHE A 27 9.51 -25.65 27.10
CA PHE A 27 8.12 -25.21 27.20
C PHE A 27 7.95 -23.75 26.79
N ARG A 28 8.80 -22.84 27.31
CA ARG A 28 8.77 -21.42 26.92
C ARG A 28 9.05 -21.22 25.45
N LEU A 29 9.90 -22.06 24.85
CA LEU A 29 10.18 -22.03 23.42
C LEU A 29 8.95 -22.45 22.60
N PHE A 30 8.24 -23.51 23.03
CA PHE A 30 7.00 -23.93 22.38
C PHE A 30 5.89 -22.88 22.52
N GLU A 31 5.72 -22.26 23.68
CA GLU A 31 4.74 -21.18 23.86
C GLU A 31 5.06 -19.96 22.96
N ARG A 32 6.32 -19.57 22.87
CA ARG A 32 6.76 -18.53 21.94
C ARG A 32 6.58 -18.95 20.49
N GLY A 33 6.80 -20.22 20.16
CA GLY A 33 6.49 -20.79 18.86
C GLY A 33 4.99 -20.76 18.54
N ALA A 34 4.14 -21.10 19.52
CA ALA A 34 2.69 -21.06 19.39
C ALA A 34 2.18 -19.64 19.08
N SER A 35 2.75 -18.62 19.73
CA SER A 35 2.41 -17.22 19.44
C SER A 35 2.88 -16.74 18.06
N SER A 36 3.95 -17.34 17.51
CA SER A 36 4.56 -16.91 16.25
C SER A 36 4.08 -17.67 15.02
N VAL A 37 3.77 -18.98 15.15
CA VAL A 37 3.37 -19.83 14.01
C VAL A 37 2.11 -20.66 14.28
N GLY A 38 1.57 -20.62 15.50
CA GLY A 38 0.46 -21.48 15.89
C GLY A 38 -0.85 -21.21 15.14
N LEU A 39 -1.02 -20.01 14.58
CA LEU A 39 -2.19 -19.64 13.78
C LEU A 39 -2.04 -19.93 12.29
N ASP A 40 -0.89 -20.47 11.85
CA ASP A 40 -0.68 -20.82 10.45
C ASP A 40 -1.65 -21.94 10.03
N PHE A 41 -2.16 -21.83 8.81
CA PHE A 41 -3.07 -22.85 8.28
C PHE A 41 -2.44 -24.25 8.22
N LEU A 42 -1.12 -24.31 8.06
CA LEU A 42 -0.34 -25.55 8.06
C LEU A 42 0.45 -25.76 9.36
N ALA A 43 0.02 -25.20 10.50
CA ALA A 43 0.72 -25.29 11.78
C ALA A 43 0.68 -26.70 12.43
N HIS A 44 -0.02 -27.67 11.85
CA HIS A 44 -0.15 -29.00 12.44
C HIS A 44 1.19 -29.68 12.77
N PRO A 45 2.31 -29.57 12.02
CA PRO A 45 3.58 -30.19 12.42
C PRO A 45 4.18 -29.57 13.68
N PHE A 46 3.94 -28.27 13.89
CA PHE A 46 4.37 -27.57 15.11
C PHE A 46 3.57 -28.07 16.31
N TRP A 47 2.24 -28.11 16.21
CA TRP A 47 1.38 -28.58 17.28
C TRP A 47 1.59 -30.05 17.62
N ASP A 48 1.86 -30.91 16.63
CA ASP A 48 2.24 -32.30 16.86
C ASP A 48 3.51 -32.41 17.69
N LYS A 49 4.54 -31.63 17.38
CA LYS A 49 5.79 -31.62 18.14
C LYS A 49 5.61 -31.06 19.55
N TYR A 50 4.74 -30.09 19.72
CA TYR A 50 4.46 -29.59 21.06
C TYR A 50 3.72 -30.61 21.92
N VAL A 51 2.71 -31.28 21.38
CA VAL A 51 2.00 -32.36 22.06
C VAL A 51 2.94 -33.53 22.36
N GLU A 52 3.77 -33.96 21.40
CA GLU A 52 4.78 -35.04 21.58
C GLU A 52 5.77 -34.70 22.73
N PHE A 53 6.15 -33.43 22.86
CA PHE A 53 7.01 -32.96 23.93
C PHE A 53 6.33 -33.15 25.31
N GLU A 54 5.06 -32.75 25.48
CA GLU A 54 4.33 -32.89 26.73
C GLU A 54 3.94 -34.37 27.02
N GLU A 55 3.77 -35.20 25.97
CA GLU A 55 3.60 -36.65 26.12
C GLU A 55 4.82 -37.31 26.74
N ARG A 56 6.03 -36.92 26.30
CA ARG A 56 7.30 -37.42 26.86
C ARG A 56 7.49 -36.98 28.32
N LEU A 57 6.87 -35.91 28.74
CA LEU A 57 6.86 -35.42 30.11
C LEU A 57 5.74 -36.03 30.96
N GLU A 58 4.92 -36.90 30.40
CA GLU A 58 3.76 -37.52 31.06
C GLU A 58 2.82 -36.45 31.67
N ALA A 59 2.57 -35.34 30.95
CA ALA A 59 1.81 -34.21 31.41
C ALA A 59 0.41 -34.12 30.74
N PRO A 60 -0.54 -35.02 31.08
CA PRO A 60 -1.86 -35.12 30.41
C PRO A 60 -2.70 -33.83 30.54
N GLU A 61 -2.52 -33.07 31.64
CA GLU A 61 -3.19 -31.78 31.86
C GLU A 61 -2.81 -30.75 30.82
N LYS A 62 -1.50 -30.66 30.51
CA LYS A 62 -1.00 -29.72 29.52
C LYS A 62 -1.40 -30.13 28.11
N ILE A 63 -1.38 -31.43 27.81
CA ILE A 63 -1.84 -31.95 26.51
C ILE A 63 -3.30 -31.55 26.27
N PHE A 64 -4.15 -31.73 27.27
CA PHE A 64 -5.56 -31.33 27.17
C PHE A 64 -5.70 -29.83 26.97
N GLY A 65 -4.96 -29.01 27.71
CA GLY A 65 -4.95 -27.55 27.54
C GLY A 65 -4.46 -27.09 26.15
N ILE A 66 -3.42 -27.76 25.61
CA ILE A 66 -2.94 -27.50 24.22
C ILE A 66 -4.04 -27.84 23.23
N LEU A 67 -4.64 -29.04 23.32
CA LEU A 67 -5.72 -29.44 22.40
C LEU A 67 -6.94 -28.54 22.51
N GLY A 68 -7.31 -28.09 23.72
CA GLY A 68 -8.39 -27.13 23.93
C GLY A 68 -8.13 -25.79 23.23
N ARG A 69 -6.88 -25.33 23.11
CA ARG A 69 -6.50 -24.17 22.31
C ARG A 69 -6.59 -24.45 20.81
N VAL A 70 -6.11 -25.61 20.38
CA VAL A 70 -5.97 -25.97 18.96
C VAL A 70 -7.32 -26.18 18.28
N ILE A 71 -8.33 -26.72 18.96
CA ILE A 71 -9.66 -26.96 18.37
C ILE A 71 -10.39 -25.67 17.94
N HIS A 72 -9.95 -24.50 18.41
CA HIS A 72 -10.46 -23.19 18.00
C HIS A 72 -9.73 -22.60 16.80
N ILE A 73 -8.63 -23.21 16.35
CA ILE A 73 -7.79 -22.67 15.28
C ILE A 73 -8.21 -23.28 13.94
N PRO A 74 -8.71 -22.46 12.99
CA PRO A 74 -9.03 -22.94 11.65
C PRO A 74 -7.73 -23.23 10.88
N MET A 75 -7.31 -24.51 10.90
CA MET A 75 -6.11 -24.99 10.26
C MET A 75 -6.36 -26.31 9.53
N HIS A 76 -5.44 -26.67 8.66
CA HIS A 76 -5.43 -28.01 8.06
C HIS A 76 -5.36 -29.09 9.16
N GLN A 77 -6.09 -30.19 8.97
CA GLN A 77 -6.19 -31.30 9.95
C GLN A 77 -6.86 -30.97 11.30
N TYR A 78 -7.62 -29.88 11.41
CA TYR A 78 -8.37 -29.51 12.62
C TYR A 78 -9.20 -30.66 13.18
N ALA A 79 -9.82 -31.48 12.33
CA ALA A 79 -10.68 -32.58 12.73
C ALA A 79 -9.95 -33.64 13.57
N ARG A 80 -8.68 -33.92 13.25
CA ARG A 80 -7.85 -34.89 14.01
C ARG A 80 -7.60 -34.42 15.44
N TYR A 81 -7.35 -33.10 15.63
CA TYR A 81 -7.18 -32.54 16.96
C TYR A 81 -8.47 -32.51 17.78
N PHE A 82 -9.58 -32.25 17.12
CA PHE A 82 -10.89 -32.29 17.76
C PHE A 82 -11.24 -33.70 18.21
N GLU A 83 -11.02 -34.71 17.39
CA GLU A 83 -11.30 -36.10 17.76
C GLU A 83 -10.44 -36.55 18.97
N ARG A 84 -9.16 -36.18 18.97
CA ARG A 84 -8.27 -36.45 20.09
C ARG A 84 -8.69 -35.72 21.38
N TYR A 85 -9.08 -34.44 21.26
CA TYR A 85 -9.63 -33.66 22.36
C TYR A 85 -10.86 -34.34 22.96
N ARG A 86 -11.81 -34.74 22.11
CA ARG A 86 -13.03 -35.41 22.48
C ARG A 86 -12.78 -36.71 23.24
N GLN A 87 -11.85 -37.53 22.77
CA GLN A 87 -11.49 -38.77 23.48
C GLN A 87 -10.95 -38.49 24.89
N LEU A 88 -10.07 -37.51 25.05
CA LEU A 88 -9.54 -37.12 26.36
C LEU A 88 -10.60 -36.49 27.26
N ALA A 89 -11.53 -35.73 26.69
CA ALA A 89 -12.62 -35.06 27.43
C ALA A 89 -13.56 -36.05 28.12
N GLN A 90 -13.74 -37.26 27.59
CA GLN A 90 -14.60 -38.29 28.17
C GLN A 90 -14.20 -38.67 29.59
N ALA A 91 -12.90 -38.71 29.90
CA ALA A 91 -12.36 -39.10 31.19
C ALA A 91 -12.17 -37.92 32.16
N ARG A 92 -12.51 -36.69 31.74
CA ARG A 92 -12.28 -35.48 32.51
C ARG A 92 -13.48 -35.01 33.34
N PRO A 93 -13.27 -34.36 34.49
CA PRO A 93 -14.33 -33.74 35.24
C PRO A 93 -14.97 -32.57 34.46
N LEU A 94 -16.26 -32.30 34.70
CA LEU A 94 -17.04 -31.26 34.02
C LEU A 94 -16.41 -29.86 34.12
N SER A 95 -15.78 -29.57 35.27
CA SER A 95 -15.11 -28.28 35.52
C SER A 95 -13.91 -27.97 34.64
N GLU A 96 -13.35 -28.97 33.94
CA GLU A 96 -12.20 -28.83 33.06
C GLU A 96 -12.60 -28.76 31.57
N LEU A 97 -13.86 -29.01 31.22
CA LEU A 97 -14.34 -29.12 29.86
C LEU A 97 -14.68 -27.76 29.22
N ALA A 98 -14.94 -26.74 30.03
CA ALA A 98 -15.16 -25.37 29.58
C ALA A 98 -14.76 -24.38 30.68
N SER A 99 -14.86 -23.07 30.42
CA SER A 99 -14.63 -22.05 31.44
C SER A 99 -15.67 -22.18 32.59
N SER A 100 -15.25 -21.78 33.80
CA SER A 100 -16.13 -21.77 34.97
C SER A 100 -17.46 -21.07 34.70
N ASP A 101 -17.42 -19.97 33.97
CA ASP A 101 -18.58 -19.15 33.64
C ASP A 101 -19.52 -19.88 32.67
N THR A 102 -18.97 -20.54 31.64
CA THR A 102 -19.75 -21.35 30.70
C THR A 102 -20.39 -22.56 31.37
N VAL A 103 -19.67 -23.23 32.27
CA VAL A 103 -20.20 -24.36 33.03
C VAL A 103 -21.34 -23.90 33.96
N ALA A 104 -21.18 -22.76 34.64
CA ALA A 104 -22.20 -22.17 35.50
C ALA A 104 -23.44 -21.74 34.70
N GLU A 105 -23.24 -21.12 33.52
CA GLU A 105 -24.32 -20.73 32.62
C GLU A 105 -25.15 -21.95 32.18
N PHE A 106 -24.51 -23.00 31.71
CA PHE A 106 -25.19 -24.22 31.28
C PHE A 106 -25.89 -24.94 32.44
N ARG A 107 -25.31 -24.90 33.66
CA ARG A 107 -25.96 -25.45 34.85
C ARG A 107 -27.23 -24.69 35.19
N THR A 108 -27.18 -23.35 35.16
CA THR A 108 -28.36 -22.51 35.40
C THR A 108 -29.44 -22.69 34.33
N GLU A 109 -29.05 -22.89 33.07
CA GLU A 109 -29.96 -23.21 31.98
C GLU A 109 -30.70 -24.53 32.21
N ILE A 110 -29.99 -25.59 32.63
CA ILE A 110 -30.54 -26.91 32.91
C ILE A 110 -31.46 -26.88 34.15
N GLU A 111 -31.03 -26.20 35.20
CA GLU A 111 -31.83 -26.02 36.42
C GLU A 111 -33.10 -25.20 36.14
N GLY A 112 -32.99 -24.14 35.35
CA GLY A 112 -34.12 -23.31 34.92
C GLY A 112 -35.12 -24.08 34.02
N ALA A 113 -34.63 -24.89 33.10
CA ALA A 113 -35.50 -25.79 32.30
C ALA A 113 -36.22 -26.82 33.14
N SER A 114 -35.68 -27.17 34.31
CA SER A 114 -36.26 -28.11 35.28
C SER A 114 -37.18 -27.44 36.31
N ALA A 115 -37.33 -26.12 36.28
CA ALA A 115 -38.13 -25.34 37.25
C ALA A 115 -39.66 -25.66 37.26
N HIS A 116 -40.13 -26.37 36.24
CA HIS A 116 -41.53 -26.88 36.17
C HIS A 116 -41.73 -28.19 36.94
N LEU A 117 -40.64 -28.80 37.41
CA LEU A 117 -40.70 -30.03 38.22
C LEU A 117 -40.68 -29.66 39.71
N PRO A 118 -41.24 -30.52 40.62
CA PRO A 118 -41.15 -30.28 42.05
C PRO A 118 -39.69 -30.09 42.49
N PRO A 119 -39.42 -29.24 43.51
CA PRO A 119 -38.07 -29.06 44.04
C PRO A 119 -37.45 -30.40 44.46
N GLY A 120 -36.27 -30.73 43.93
CA GLY A 120 -35.58 -32.01 44.17
C GLY A 120 -35.98 -33.15 43.24
N ALA A 121 -36.75 -32.90 42.18
CA ALA A 121 -37.17 -33.93 41.22
C ALA A 121 -36.04 -34.52 40.35
N LYS A 122 -34.94 -33.78 40.11
CA LYS A 122 -33.74 -34.29 39.49
C LYS A 122 -32.64 -34.49 40.53
N ALA A 123 -32.04 -35.66 40.55
CA ALA A 123 -30.84 -35.92 41.34
C ALA A 123 -29.61 -35.16 40.73
N ASP A 124 -28.66 -34.74 41.56
CA ASP A 124 -27.43 -34.05 41.10
C ASP A 124 -26.72 -34.83 40.00
N ALA A 125 -26.75 -36.17 40.05
CA ALA A 125 -26.17 -37.03 39.01
C ALA A 125 -26.91 -36.94 37.65
N GLU A 126 -28.19 -36.55 37.63
CA GLU A 126 -28.94 -36.31 36.40
C GLU A 126 -28.60 -34.94 35.82
N ILE A 127 -28.47 -33.94 36.69
CA ILE A 127 -28.01 -32.59 36.30
C ILE A 127 -26.59 -32.69 35.70
N ASP A 128 -25.69 -33.43 36.31
CA ASP A 128 -24.32 -33.62 35.79
C ASP A 128 -24.29 -34.38 34.46
N ARG A 129 -25.23 -35.33 34.25
CA ARG A 129 -25.37 -36.02 32.96
C ARG A 129 -25.85 -35.05 31.86
N ASP A 130 -26.89 -34.28 32.17
CA ASP A 130 -27.44 -33.30 31.23
C ASP A 130 -26.41 -32.22 30.92
N LEU A 131 -25.65 -31.77 31.93
CA LEU A 131 -24.54 -30.81 31.74
C LEU A 131 -23.43 -31.38 30.82
N ARG A 132 -23.08 -32.65 30.98
CA ARG A 132 -22.12 -33.32 30.11
C ARG A 132 -22.63 -33.35 28.65
N LEU A 133 -23.88 -33.69 28.42
CA LEU A 133 -24.49 -33.68 27.10
C LEU A 133 -24.51 -32.27 26.51
N ARG A 134 -24.78 -31.25 27.31
CA ARG A 134 -24.76 -29.84 26.85
C ARG A 134 -23.34 -29.38 26.48
N LEU A 135 -22.34 -29.76 27.26
CA LEU A 135 -20.93 -29.49 27.00
C LEU A 135 -20.44 -30.23 25.72
N ASP A 136 -20.85 -31.48 25.51
CA ASP A 136 -20.55 -32.22 24.27
C ASP A 136 -21.17 -31.50 23.04
N GLY A 137 -22.41 -31.02 23.18
CA GLY A 137 -23.04 -30.17 22.16
C GLY A 137 -22.27 -28.89 21.90
N TYR A 138 -21.82 -28.21 22.93
CA TYR A 138 -20.99 -27.00 22.83
C TYR A 138 -19.65 -27.27 22.08
N HIS A 139 -19.00 -28.39 22.38
CA HIS A 139 -17.79 -28.77 21.65
C HIS A 139 -18.06 -29.07 20.16
N LEU A 140 -19.23 -29.65 19.83
CA LEU A 140 -19.64 -29.84 18.44
C LEU A 140 -19.92 -28.51 17.72
N GLU A 141 -20.47 -27.52 18.43
CA GLU A 141 -20.63 -26.15 17.92
C GLU A 141 -19.27 -25.51 17.59
N ILE A 142 -18.26 -25.68 18.47
CA ILE A 142 -16.87 -25.25 18.23
C ILE A 142 -16.31 -25.93 16.99
N PHE A 143 -16.50 -27.24 16.87
CA PHE A 143 -16.05 -27.99 15.70
C PHE A 143 -16.68 -27.48 14.39
N SER A 144 -18.01 -27.32 14.37
CA SER A 144 -18.74 -26.83 13.21
C SER A 144 -18.29 -25.43 12.79
N ARG A 145 -18.09 -24.53 13.77
CA ARG A 145 -17.55 -23.20 13.53
C ARG A 145 -16.14 -23.27 12.95
N THR A 146 -15.23 -24.04 13.56
CA THR A 146 -13.85 -24.20 13.09
C THR A 146 -13.81 -24.81 11.70
N GLN A 147 -14.68 -25.77 11.39
CA GLN A 147 -14.83 -26.34 10.06
C GLN A 147 -15.21 -25.27 9.02
N THR A 148 -16.23 -24.48 9.33
CA THR A 148 -16.69 -23.42 8.44
C THR A 148 -15.57 -22.42 8.18
N GLU A 149 -14.89 -21.96 9.22
CA GLU A 149 -13.78 -21.03 9.13
C GLU A 149 -12.57 -21.60 8.36
N THR A 150 -12.30 -22.89 8.52
CA THR A 150 -11.26 -23.60 7.76
C THR A 150 -11.61 -23.65 6.28
N THR A 151 -12.86 -23.94 5.95
CA THR A 151 -13.34 -24.05 4.56
C THR A 151 -13.27 -22.70 3.85
N LYS A 152 -13.65 -21.60 4.52
CA LYS A 152 -13.50 -20.25 3.97
C LYS A 152 -12.06 -19.93 3.60
N ARG A 153 -11.11 -20.26 4.46
CA ARG A 153 -9.67 -20.00 4.25
C ARG A 153 -9.01 -20.92 3.24
N TRP A 154 -9.53 -22.14 3.09
CA TRP A 154 -9.00 -23.12 2.13
C TRP A 154 -8.91 -22.56 0.71
N THR A 155 -9.86 -21.75 0.29
CA THR A 155 -9.89 -21.13 -1.03
C THR A 155 -8.62 -20.30 -1.30
N TYR A 156 -8.17 -19.53 -0.31
CA TYR A 156 -6.97 -18.68 -0.44
C TYR A 156 -5.69 -19.51 -0.24
N GLU A 157 -5.70 -20.42 0.73
CA GLU A 157 -4.53 -21.23 1.10
C GLU A 157 -4.12 -22.19 -0.02
N SER A 158 -5.09 -22.78 -0.73
CA SER A 158 -4.84 -23.69 -1.85
C SER A 158 -4.19 -22.97 -3.04
N GLU A 159 -4.34 -21.67 -3.16
CA GLU A 159 -3.73 -20.86 -4.22
C GLU A 159 -2.32 -20.35 -3.86
N ILE A 160 -1.87 -20.48 -2.61
CA ILE A 160 -0.52 -20.06 -2.20
C ILE A 160 0.50 -21.11 -2.67
N LYS A 161 1.16 -20.85 -3.80
CA LYS A 161 2.15 -21.75 -4.40
C LYS A 161 3.54 -21.60 -3.80
N ARG A 162 3.86 -20.38 -3.32
CA ARG A 162 5.18 -20.05 -2.79
C ARG A 162 5.05 -19.40 -1.41
N PRO A 163 5.09 -20.17 -0.31
CA PRO A 163 4.94 -19.65 1.05
C PRO A 163 6.26 -19.17 1.68
N TYR A 164 7.30 -18.92 0.89
CA TYR A 164 8.64 -18.52 1.33
C TYR A 164 9.18 -17.34 0.52
N PHE A 165 10.15 -16.63 1.09
CA PHE A 165 10.83 -15.54 0.40
C PHE A 165 11.69 -16.06 -0.76
N HIS A 166 11.63 -15.38 -1.88
CA HIS A 166 12.51 -15.57 -3.02
C HIS A 166 12.67 -14.25 -3.79
N VAL A 167 13.84 -14.03 -4.38
CA VAL A 167 14.17 -12.80 -5.12
C VAL A 167 13.44 -12.65 -6.46
N THR A 168 12.97 -13.78 -7.03
CA THR A 168 12.14 -13.73 -8.25
C THR A 168 10.78 -13.14 -7.93
N GLU A 169 10.29 -12.27 -8.78
CA GLU A 169 8.97 -11.66 -8.63
C GLU A 169 7.85 -12.70 -8.55
N LEU A 170 6.79 -12.36 -7.85
CA LEU A 170 5.55 -13.12 -7.81
C LEU A 170 4.70 -12.79 -9.03
N ASP A 171 3.99 -13.79 -9.55
CA ASP A 171 2.97 -13.55 -10.56
C ASP A 171 1.79 -12.75 -9.98
N GLU A 172 1.09 -12.01 -10.83
CA GLU A 172 -0.04 -11.16 -10.42
C GLU A 172 -1.18 -11.99 -9.80
N GLY A 173 -1.33 -13.25 -10.19
CA GLY A 173 -2.30 -14.17 -9.58
C GLY A 173 -2.00 -14.40 -8.11
N GLN A 174 -0.72 -14.58 -7.75
CA GLN A 174 -0.28 -14.73 -6.35
C GLN A 174 -0.46 -13.43 -5.56
N LEU A 175 -0.09 -12.28 -6.13
CA LEU A 175 -0.29 -10.97 -5.50
C LEU A 175 -1.78 -10.70 -5.29
N GLY A 176 -2.61 -10.96 -6.30
CA GLY A 176 -4.06 -10.83 -6.22
C GLY A 176 -4.68 -11.76 -5.17
N ASN A 177 -4.16 -12.98 -5.00
CA ASN A 177 -4.62 -13.89 -3.95
C ASN A 177 -4.31 -13.34 -2.55
N TRP A 178 -3.09 -12.81 -2.32
CA TRP A 178 -2.74 -12.18 -1.04
C TRP A 178 -3.61 -10.96 -0.74
N ARG A 179 -3.91 -10.11 -1.73
CA ARG A 179 -4.81 -8.95 -1.55
C ARG A 179 -6.20 -9.40 -1.10
N ARG A 180 -6.81 -10.38 -1.78
CA ARG A 180 -8.14 -10.93 -1.44
C ARG A 180 -8.14 -11.62 -0.08
N TYR A 181 -7.08 -12.34 0.26
CA TYR A 181 -6.99 -13.02 1.55
C TYR A 181 -6.88 -12.02 2.71
N LEU A 182 -6.12 -10.94 2.52
CA LEU A 182 -6.07 -9.85 3.49
C LEU A 182 -7.43 -9.14 3.60
N ASP A 183 -8.11 -8.88 2.47
CA ASP A 183 -9.47 -8.30 2.47
C ASP A 183 -10.44 -9.14 3.32
N PHE A 184 -10.41 -10.45 3.11
CA PHE A 184 -11.25 -11.39 3.85
C PHE A 184 -10.93 -11.39 5.36
N GLU A 185 -9.65 -11.47 5.72
CA GLU A 185 -9.28 -11.54 7.14
C GLU A 185 -9.49 -10.20 7.86
N GLU A 186 -9.31 -9.06 7.19
CA GLU A 186 -9.64 -7.74 7.75
C GLU A 186 -11.14 -7.57 8.01
N ALA A 187 -12.01 -8.20 7.20
CA ALA A 187 -13.45 -8.14 7.35
C ALA A 187 -13.99 -9.08 8.45
N GLU A 188 -13.44 -10.28 8.56
CA GLU A 188 -14.01 -11.35 9.40
C GLU A 188 -13.08 -11.82 10.54
N GLY A 189 -11.78 -11.52 10.44
CA GLY A 189 -10.77 -12.03 11.36
C GLY A 189 -10.68 -11.27 12.68
N SER A 190 -10.11 -11.95 13.69
CA SER A 190 -9.70 -11.28 14.93
C SER A 190 -8.39 -10.53 14.73
N TYR A 191 -8.11 -9.53 15.58
CA TYR A 191 -6.86 -8.77 15.57
C TYR A 191 -5.62 -9.66 15.42
N GLN A 192 -5.53 -10.73 16.22
CA GLN A 192 -4.37 -11.64 16.23
C GLN A 192 -4.22 -12.36 14.88
N ARG A 193 -5.32 -12.76 14.25
CA ARG A 193 -5.29 -13.44 12.96
C ARG A 193 -4.92 -12.49 11.83
N ILE A 194 -5.45 -11.29 11.84
CA ILE A 194 -5.13 -10.26 10.85
C ILE A 194 -3.64 -9.93 10.92
N GLN A 195 -3.14 -9.65 12.14
CA GLN A 195 -1.71 -9.38 12.36
C GLN A 195 -0.85 -10.55 11.88
N PHE A 196 -1.23 -11.78 12.25
CA PHE A 196 -0.52 -12.98 11.83
C PHE A 196 -0.49 -13.13 10.30
N LEU A 197 -1.61 -12.90 9.62
CA LEU A 197 -1.67 -13.02 8.17
C LEU A 197 -0.81 -11.96 7.47
N TYR A 198 -0.77 -10.72 7.98
CA TYR A 198 0.15 -9.71 7.47
C TYR A 198 1.61 -10.12 7.60
N GLU A 199 2.02 -10.59 8.78
CA GLU A 199 3.40 -11.04 9.00
C GLU A 199 3.76 -12.23 8.07
N ARG A 200 2.82 -13.14 7.85
CA ARG A 200 2.99 -14.26 6.91
C ARG A 200 3.05 -13.79 5.46
N CYS A 201 2.18 -12.90 5.04
CA CYS A 201 2.20 -12.28 3.72
C CYS A 201 3.55 -11.62 3.45
N LEU A 202 4.08 -10.87 4.40
CA LEU A 202 5.34 -10.17 4.29
C LEU A 202 6.58 -11.09 4.25
N VAL A 203 6.46 -12.38 4.59
CA VAL A 203 7.52 -13.35 4.30
C VAL A 203 7.68 -13.53 2.79
N THR A 204 6.58 -13.67 2.07
CA THR A 204 6.58 -13.89 0.62
C THR A 204 6.70 -12.59 -0.15
N CYS A 205 5.99 -11.56 0.29
CA CYS A 205 5.85 -10.28 -0.36
C CYS A 205 6.76 -9.19 0.24
N ALA A 206 7.92 -9.56 0.80
CA ALA A 206 8.80 -8.65 1.52
C ALA A 206 9.26 -7.42 0.70
N GLN A 207 9.42 -7.56 -0.61
CA GLN A 207 9.89 -6.49 -1.50
C GLN A 207 8.76 -5.61 -2.07
N TYR A 208 7.50 -5.97 -1.83
CA TYR A 208 6.33 -5.26 -2.37
C TYR A 208 5.82 -4.24 -1.36
N GLU A 209 6.03 -2.96 -1.65
CA GLU A 209 5.69 -1.85 -0.76
C GLU A 209 4.19 -1.77 -0.43
N GLU A 210 3.31 -2.19 -1.34
CA GLU A 210 1.85 -2.14 -1.14
C GLU A 210 1.39 -2.86 0.13
N PHE A 211 1.96 -4.05 0.42
CA PHE A 211 1.59 -4.83 1.60
C PHE A 211 2.12 -4.22 2.90
N TRP A 212 3.31 -3.61 2.86
CA TRP A 212 3.85 -2.86 4.00
C TRP A 212 3.02 -1.64 4.32
N LEU A 213 2.65 -0.85 3.30
CA LEU A 213 1.81 0.33 3.46
C LEU A 213 0.41 -0.03 3.94
N ARG A 214 -0.17 -1.11 3.41
CA ARG A 214 -1.46 -1.62 3.86
C ARG A 214 -1.40 -2.05 5.32
N TYR A 215 -0.38 -2.80 5.71
CA TYR A 215 -0.19 -3.23 7.09
C TYR A 215 -0.01 -2.06 8.05
N ALA A 216 0.82 -1.08 7.67
CA ALA A 216 1.01 0.11 8.49
C ALA A 216 -0.30 0.90 8.68
N ARG A 217 -1.11 1.04 7.62
CA ARG A 217 -2.44 1.70 7.70
C ARG A 217 -3.39 0.95 8.61
N TRP A 218 -3.47 -0.37 8.46
CA TRP A 218 -4.31 -1.19 9.32
C TRP A 218 -3.88 -1.10 10.79
N MET A 219 -2.58 -1.18 11.06
CA MET A 219 -2.04 -1.07 12.42
C MET A 219 -2.25 0.34 13.00
N SER A 220 -2.15 1.40 12.19
CA SER A 220 -2.39 2.79 12.62
C SER A 220 -3.83 3.04 13.06
N ALA A 221 -4.78 2.23 12.59
CA ALA A 221 -6.18 2.30 13.03
C ALA A 221 -6.40 1.66 14.42
N GLN A 222 -5.38 0.98 14.98
CA GLN A 222 -5.46 0.36 16.29
C GLN A 222 -4.95 1.33 17.36
N HIS A 223 -5.71 1.50 18.44
CA HIS A 223 -5.31 2.40 19.53
C HIS A 223 -4.03 1.94 20.24
N GLY A 224 -3.11 2.88 20.48
CA GLY A 224 -1.89 2.64 21.27
C GLY A 224 -0.88 1.73 20.58
N LYS A 225 -0.86 1.70 19.25
CA LYS A 225 0.00 0.84 18.43
C LYS A 225 1.07 1.60 17.63
N GLU A 226 1.42 2.80 18.08
CA GLU A 226 2.37 3.67 17.39
C GLU A 226 3.75 3.03 17.25
N GLU A 227 4.23 2.29 18.28
CA GLU A 227 5.53 1.61 18.22
C GLU A 227 5.52 0.42 17.25
N GLU A 228 4.41 -0.30 17.16
CA GLU A 228 4.24 -1.37 16.19
C GLU A 228 4.22 -0.81 14.76
N VAL A 229 3.54 0.31 14.52
CA VAL A 229 3.55 1.02 13.22
C VAL A 229 4.98 1.46 12.89
N ARG A 230 5.70 2.04 13.83
CA ARG A 230 7.10 2.43 13.64
C ARG A 230 7.97 1.24 13.26
N ASN A 231 7.81 0.12 13.96
CA ASN A 231 8.54 -1.12 13.66
C ASN A 231 8.25 -1.63 12.24
N ILE A 232 6.99 -1.54 11.78
CA ILE A 232 6.62 -1.92 10.41
C ILE A 232 7.36 -1.03 9.40
N TYR A 233 7.34 0.31 9.59
CA TYR A 233 8.05 1.24 8.71
C TYR A 233 9.56 1.06 8.77
N GLN A 234 10.15 0.83 9.93
CA GLN A 234 11.59 0.58 10.06
C GLN A 234 12.00 -0.68 9.29
N ARG A 235 11.31 -1.79 9.49
CA ARG A 235 11.59 -3.06 8.79
C ARG A 235 11.48 -2.89 7.27
N SER A 236 10.38 -2.29 6.80
CA SER A 236 10.18 -2.06 5.37
C SER A 236 11.26 -1.17 4.78
N SER A 237 11.57 -0.05 5.44
CA SER A 237 12.46 0.99 4.92
C SER A 237 13.94 0.60 4.93
N THR A 238 14.38 -0.14 5.97
CA THR A 238 15.81 -0.43 6.17
C THR A 238 16.25 -1.78 5.64
N ILE A 239 15.33 -2.76 5.55
CA ILE A 239 15.70 -4.15 5.28
C ILE A 239 15.11 -4.65 3.96
N TYR A 240 13.81 -4.43 3.70
CA TYR A 240 13.10 -5.22 2.70
C TYR A 240 12.77 -4.47 1.41
N VAL A 241 12.22 -3.26 1.49
CA VAL A 241 11.80 -2.52 0.29
C VAL A 241 13.02 -1.84 -0.35
N PRO A 242 13.26 -2.06 -1.67
CA PRO A 242 14.36 -1.42 -2.37
C PRO A 242 14.31 0.11 -2.26
N ILE A 243 15.48 0.75 -2.17
CA ILE A 243 15.54 2.22 -2.02
C ILE A 243 15.10 2.94 -3.29
N ALA A 244 15.12 2.26 -4.43
CA ALA A 244 14.58 2.79 -5.68
C ALA A 244 13.09 3.12 -5.60
N ASN A 245 12.36 2.51 -4.63
CA ASN A 245 10.96 2.78 -4.33
C ASN A 245 10.87 3.58 -3.02
N PRO A 246 10.93 4.91 -3.06
CA PRO A 246 10.99 5.74 -1.86
C PRO A 246 9.66 5.92 -1.16
N THR A 247 8.53 5.51 -1.76
CA THR A 247 7.16 5.74 -1.26
C THR A 247 6.98 5.30 0.19
N THR A 248 7.45 4.09 0.54
CA THR A 248 7.35 3.58 1.93
C THR A 248 8.12 4.46 2.91
N ARG A 249 9.30 4.97 2.51
CA ARG A 249 10.12 5.88 3.32
C ARG A 249 9.50 7.25 3.47
N LEU A 250 8.86 7.78 2.43
CA LEU A 250 8.10 9.03 2.51
C LEU A 250 6.91 8.90 3.47
N HIS A 251 6.18 7.78 3.41
CA HIS A 251 5.12 7.50 4.39
C HIS A 251 5.66 7.35 5.81
N TYR A 252 6.85 6.76 5.98
CA TYR A 252 7.50 6.71 7.28
C TYR A 252 7.86 8.12 7.79
N ALA A 253 8.39 8.98 6.93
CA ALA A 253 8.67 10.37 7.30
C ALA A 253 7.39 11.12 7.72
N TYR A 254 6.27 10.94 7.02
CA TYR A 254 4.98 11.53 7.43
C TYR A 254 4.50 11.00 8.79
N PHE A 255 4.67 9.71 9.04
CA PHE A 255 4.34 9.12 10.34
C PHE A 255 5.19 9.71 11.48
N GLU A 256 6.51 9.87 11.28
CA GLU A 256 7.39 10.46 12.29
C GLU A 256 7.10 11.95 12.50
N GLU A 257 6.74 12.68 11.43
CA GLU A 257 6.26 14.07 11.55
C GLU A 257 4.99 14.15 12.41
N MET A 258 3.99 13.29 12.16
CA MET A 258 2.77 13.23 12.97
C MET A 258 3.05 12.85 14.43
N SER A 259 4.10 12.08 14.68
CA SER A 259 4.57 11.71 16.02
C SER A 259 5.44 12.79 16.68
N ASN A 260 5.48 14.03 16.14
CA ASN A 260 6.32 15.14 16.59
C ASN A 260 7.83 14.86 16.55
N ARG A 261 8.29 13.91 15.74
CA ARG A 261 9.71 13.58 15.56
C ARG A 261 10.23 14.17 14.24
N VAL A 262 10.16 15.48 14.13
CA VAL A 262 10.45 16.22 12.89
C VAL A 262 11.88 16.01 12.41
N ASP A 263 12.85 15.90 13.32
CA ASP A 263 14.25 15.68 12.97
C ASP A 263 14.43 14.31 12.30
N VAL A 264 13.79 13.26 12.84
CA VAL A 264 13.80 11.92 12.23
C VAL A 264 13.15 11.95 10.84
N ALA A 265 12.04 12.68 10.69
CA ALA A 265 11.39 12.85 9.39
C ALA A 265 12.33 13.51 8.36
N LYS A 266 13.09 14.54 8.76
CA LYS A 266 14.10 15.19 7.91
C LYS A 266 15.24 14.21 7.54
N ASP A 267 15.73 13.45 8.52
CA ASP A 267 16.79 12.47 8.31
C ASP A 267 16.38 11.38 7.31
N ILE A 268 15.12 10.95 7.35
CA ILE A 268 14.58 9.98 6.38
C ILE A 268 14.59 10.59 4.96
N HIS A 269 14.14 11.84 4.78
CA HIS A 269 14.19 12.51 3.48
C HIS A 269 15.64 12.64 2.98
N ASN A 270 16.54 13.06 3.84
CA ASN A 270 17.96 13.18 3.49
C ASN A 270 18.58 11.83 3.11
N ALA A 271 18.24 10.75 3.82
CA ALA A 271 18.69 9.40 3.49
C ALA A 271 18.21 8.95 2.09
N ILE A 272 16.97 9.30 1.70
CA ILE A 272 16.48 9.06 0.34
C ILE A 272 17.34 9.87 -0.67
N LEU A 273 17.55 11.15 -0.42
CA LEU A 273 18.25 12.06 -1.33
C LEU A 273 19.74 11.74 -1.48
N VAL A 274 20.37 11.12 -0.49
CA VAL A 274 21.74 10.59 -0.64
C VAL A 274 21.84 9.52 -1.73
N THR A 275 20.79 8.70 -1.86
CA THR A 275 20.78 7.60 -2.84
C THR A 275 20.11 8.01 -4.16
N LEU A 276 19.09 8.86 -4.08
CA LEU A 276 18.27 9.34 -5.18
C LEU A 276 18.26 10.89 -5.20
N PRO A 277 19.38 11.54 -5.50
CA PRO A 277 19.53 13.00 -5.34
C PRO A 277 18.59 13.82 -6.22
N GLY A 278 18.12 13.25 -7.34
CA GLY A 278 17.19 13.92 -8.26
C GLY A 278 15.71 13.57 -8.02
N HIS A 279 15.36 12.93 -6.91
CA HIS A 279 13.97 12.53 -6.70
C HIS A 279 13.09 13.72 -6.29
N ILE A 280 12.37 14.30 -7.25
CA ILE A 280 11.60 15.54 -7.13
C ILE A 280 10.57 15.45 -5.99
N GLU A 281 9.82 14.35 -5.91
CA GLU A 281 8.79 14.17 -4.88
C GLU A 281 9.37 14.25 -3.45
N THR A 282 10.55 13.65 -3.24
CA THR A 282 11.24 13.72 -1.93
C THR A 282 11.68 15.13 -1.61
N ILE A 283 12.22 15.88 -2.59
CA ILE A 283 12.64 17.27 -2.40
C ILE A 283 11.44 18.16 -2.07
N VAL A 284 10.35 18.01 -2.82
CA VAL A 284 9.10 18.75 -2.58
C VAL A 284 8.50 18.39 -1.20
N SER A 285 8.55 17.12 -0.82
CA SER A 285 8.09 16.66 0.49
C SER A 285 8.93 17.26 1.62
N LEU A 286 10.26 17.27 1.48
CA LEU A 286 11.18 17.91 2.44
C LEU A 286 10.95 19.41 2.54
N ALA A 287 10.77 20.10 1.41
CA ALA A 287 10.45 21.53 1.41
C ALA A 287 9.12 21.83 2.11
N ASN A 288 8.10 20.99 1.91
CA ASN A 288 6.82 21.12 2.60
C ASN A 288 6.93 20.83 4.10
N LEU A 289 7.72 19.83 4.52
CA LEU A 289 8.05 19.55 5.92
C LEU A 289 8.73 20.78 6.55
N SER A 290 9.77 21.29 5.88
CA SER A 290 10.50 22.48 6.33
C SER A 290 9.59 23.71 6.44
N ARG A 291 8.65 23.88 5.51
CA ARG A 291 7.63 24.96 5.56
C ARG A 291 6.71 24.84 6.75
N ARG A 292 6.21 23.64 7.05
CA ARG A 292 5.27 23.42 8.18
C ARG A 292 5.90 23.74 9.53
N HIS A 293 7.19 23.47 9.69
CA HIS A 293 7.89 23.61 10.97
C HIS A 293 8.85 24.80 11.06
N GLY A 294 9.40 25.27 9.95
CA GLY A 294 10.37 26.38 9.88
C GLY A 294 9.90 27.60 9.09
N GLY A 295 8.68 27.54 8.52
CA GLY A 295 8.14 28.63 7.72
C GLY A 295 8.58 28.63 6.26
N LEU A 296 8.13 29.65 5.53
CA LEU A 296 8.31 29.71 4.08
C LEU A 296 9.78 29.80 3.67
N GLU A 297 10.59 30.56 4.41
CA GLU A 297 12.01 30.75 4.08
C GLU A 297 12.79 29.43 4.19
N ALA A 298 12.47 28.58 5.18
CA ALA A 298 13.08 27.26 5.30
C ALA A 298 12.75 26.35 4.10
N ALA A 299 11.55 26.46 3.54
CA ALA A 299 11.22 25.71 2.31
C ALA A 299 11.97 26.25 1.08
N ILE A 300 12.11 27.57 0.98
CA ILE A 300 12.87 28.20 -0.12
C ILE A 300 14.34 27.80 -0.06
N GLU A 301 14.90 27.70 1.14
CA GLU A 301 16.29 27.26 1.36
C GLU A 301 16.49 25.83 0.82
N VAL A 302 15.58 24.90 1.11
CA VAL A 302 15.63 23.53 0.55
C VAL A 302 15.70 23.56 -0.98
N TYR A 303 14.87 24.37 -1.66
CA TYR A 303 14.94 24.48 -3.12
C TYR A 303 16.25 25.06 -3.61
N LYS A 304 16.80 26.11 -2.96
CA LYS A 304 18.07 26.69 -3.31
C LYS A 304 19.23 25.72 -3.17
N ASP A 305 19.30 25.01 -2.04
CA ASP A 305 20.33 24.02 -1.77
C ASP A 305 20.35 22.91 -2.85
N GLN A 306 19.17 22.47 -3.28
CA GLN A 306 19.06 21.46 -4.33
C GLN A 306 19.41 22.01 -5.72
N LEU A 307 19.10 23.28 -6.01
CA LEU A 307 19.50 23.93 -7.24
C LEU A 307 21.02 24.15 -7.32
N ASP A 308 21.67 24.40 -6.20
CA ASP A 308 23.12 24.56 -6.11
C ASP A 308 23.86 23.22 -6.08
N SER A 309 23.15 22.11 -5.75
CA SER A 309 23.74 20.78 -5.70
C SER A 309 24.24 20.30 -7.08
N PRO A 310 25.48 19.80 -7.17
CA PRO A 310 26.01 19.23 -8.40
C PRO A 310 25.44 17.84 -8.71
N GLN A 311 24.77 17.21 -7.76
CA GLN A 311 24.21 15.86 -7.89
C GLN A 311 22.85 15.86 -8.61
N CYS A 312 22.14 17.00 -8.64
CA CYS A 312 20.90 17.15 -9.38
C CYS A 312 21.18 17.45 -10.84
N ASP A 313 20.54 16.73 -11.75
CA ASP A 313 20.60 17.00 -13.18
C ASP A 313 19.80 18.26 -13.57
N LEU A 314 20.04 18.74 -14.77
CA LEU A 314 19.42 19.98 -15.26
C LEU A 314 17.90 19.85 -15.40
N ALA A 315 17.40 18.68 -15.76
CA ALA A 315 15.97 18.42 -15.91
C ALA A 315 15.24 18.48 -14.53
N THR A 316 15.83 17.87 -13.51
CA THR A 316 15.35 17.96 -12.13
C THR A 316 15.36 19.40 -11.65
N LYS A 317 16.46 20.13 -11.85
CA LYS A 317 16.56 21.55 -11.46
C LYS A 317 15.50 22.41 -12.12
N ALA A 318 15.18 22.16 -13.39
CA ALA A 318 14.12 22.86 -14.10
C ALA A 318 12.74 22.63 -13.46
N ALA A 319 12.45 21.40 -13.06
CA ALA A 319 11.21 21.06 -12.34
C ALA A 319 11.16 21.69 -10.93
N LEU A 320 12.30 21.72 -10.22
CA LEU A 320 12.37 22.36 -8.90
C LEU A 320 12.14 23.87 -8.95
N VAL A 321 12.61 24.55 -9.98
CA VAL A 321 12.32 25.98 -10.21
C VAL A 321 10.82 26.19 -10.39
N ALA A 322 10.14 25.33 -11.12
CA ALA A 322 8.70 25.40 -11.31
C ALA A 322 7.94 25.17 -9.98
N GLU A 323 8.37 24.20 -9.17
CA GLU A 323 7.79 23.92 -7.85
C GLU A 323 8.05 25.08 -6.85
N TRP A 324 9.24 25.65 -6.86
CA TRP A 324 9.55 26.84 -6.05
C TRP A 324 8.69 28.04 -6.47
N ALA A 325 8.55 28.29 -7.76
CA ALA A 325 7.67 29.34 -8.26
C ALA A 325 6.21 29.08 -7.87
N ARG A 326 5.74 27.84 -7.93
CA ARG A 326 4.41 27.44 -7.49
C ARG A 326 4.20 27.68 -5.99
N LEU A 327 5.21 27.41 -5.15
CA LEU A 327 5.19 27.69 -3.73
C LEU A 327 4.98 29.21 -3.46
N LEU A 328 5.75 30.08 -4.14
CA LEU A 328 5.64 31.52 -4.00
C LEU A 328 4.27 32.05 -4.47
N TRP A 329 3.76 31.51 -5.53
CA TRP A 329 2.45 31.91 -6.05
C TRP A 329 1.29 31.40 -5.19
N LYS A 330 1.18 30.08 -4.97
CA LYS A 330 0.01 29.47 -4.33
C LYS A 330 0.02 29.64 -2.80
N ILE A 331 1.19 29.68 -2.16
CA ILE A 331 1.32 29.68 -0.70
C ILE A 331 1.65 31.10 -0.18
N LYS A 332 2.64 31.78 -0.77
CA LYS A 332 2.97 33.17 -0.39
C LYS A 332 1.93 34.16 -0.92
N GLY A 333 1.23 33.83 -1.99
CA GLY A 333 0.30 34.74 -2.66
C GLY A 333 1.02 35.87 -3.44
N SER A 334 2.27 35.67 -3.84
CA SER A 334 3.09 36.66 -4.56
C SER A 334 3.39 36.20 -5.99
N PRO A 335 2.53 36.52 -6.98
CA PRO A 335 2.80 36.19 -8.38
C PRO A 335 4.03 36.91 -8.94
N ASP A 336 4.38 38.08 -8.43
CA ASP A 336 5.55 38.83 -8.89
C ASP A 336 6.87 38.16 -8.49
N ASP A 337 6.96 37.63 -7.27
CA ASP A 337 8.13 36.86 -6.84
C ASP A 337 8.27 35.58 -7.67
N SER A 338 7.16 34.88 -7.90
CA SER A 338 7.11 33.68 -8.73
C SER A 338 7.61 33.97 -10.15
N ARG A 339 7.14 35.08 -10.75
CA ARG A 339 7.59 35.54 -12.08
C ARG A 339 9.07 35.84 -12.12
N GLN A 340 9.59 36.50 -11.07
CA GLN A 340 11.03 36.77 -10.98
C GLN A 340 11.86 35.48 -10.93
N VAL A 341 11.37 34.44 -10.25
CA VAL A 341 12.03 33.12 -10.22
C VAL A 341 12.12 32.54 -11.62
N PHE A 342 11.02 32.55 -12.40
CA PHE A 342 11.05 32.07 -13.78
C PHE A 342 12.00 32.91 -14.66
N GLN A 343 11.91 34.24 -14.59
CA GLN A 343 12.73 35.14 -15.40
C GLN A 343 14.23 35.03 -15.13
N LYS A 344 14.62 34.87 -13.84
CA LYS A 344 16.04 34.72 -13.48
C LYS A 344 16.61 33.39 -13.93
N ASN A 345 15.81 32.35 -13.99
CA ASN A 345 16.25 31.00 -14.27
C ASN A 345 16.09 30.60 -15.75
N GLN A 346 15.30 31.32 -16.56
CA GLN A 346 15.01 30.93 -17.96
C GLN A 346 16.26 30.70 -18.81
N GLN A 347 17.35 31.42 -18.55
CA GLN A 347 18.60 31.31 -19.32
C GLN A 347 19.31 29.95 -19.13
N TYR A 348 19.02 29.23 -18.04
CA TYR A 348 19.64 27.93 -17.74
C TYR A 348 18.83 26.75 -18.27
N TYR A 349 17.55 26.95 -18.64
CA TYR A 349 16.63 25.89 -19.01
C TYR A 349 15.97 26.10 -20.37
N LEU A 350 16.78 26.52 -21.34
CA LEU A 350 16.31 26.86 -22.70
C LEU A 350 15.75 25.65 -23.46
N ASP A 351 16.21 24.46 -23.13
CA ASP A 351 15.82 23.16 -23.71
C ASP A 351 14.79 22.38 -22.89
N SER A 352 14.36 22.92 -21.74
CA SER A 352 13.46 22.20 -20.83
C SER A 352 11.99 22.47 -21.15
N ARG A 353 11.31 21.48 -21.78
CA ARG A 353 9.86 21.53 -21.99
C ARG A 353 9.06 21.73 -20.66
N PRO A 354 9.33 20.99 -19.55
CA PRO A 354 8.62 21.19 -18.30
C PRO A 354 8.72 22.61 -17.73
N PHE A 355 9.90 23.24 -17.84
CA PHE A 355 10.11 24.62 -17.39
C PHE A 355 9.21 25.60 -18.15
N TRP A 356 9.27 25.57 -19.48
CA TRP A 356 8.51 26.51 -20.33
C TRP A 356 7.01 26.26 -20.24
N THR A 357 6.58 24.99 -20.12
CA THR A 357 5.17 24.67 -19.89
C THR A 357 4.69 25.25 -18.57
N SER A 358 5.44 25.05 -17.48
CA SER A 358 5.08 25.56 -16.16
C SER A 358 5.05 27.08 -16.12
N TYR A 359 5.99 27.74 -16.79
CA TYR A 359 6.01 29.21 -16.86
C TYR A 359 4.82 29.74 -17.66
N LEU A 360 4.49 29.16 -18.80
CA LEU A 360 3.33 29.55 -19.60
C LEU A 360 2.03 29.32 -18.81
N MET A 361 1.85 28.15 -18.21
CA MET A 361 0.66 27.83 -17.41
C MET A 361 0.53 28.74 -16.20
N PHE A 362 1.64 29.07 -15.52
CA PHE A 362 1.65 30.04 -14.44
C PHE A 362 1.05 31.41 -14.88
N GLU A 363 1.46 31.96 -16.01
CA GLU A 363 0.92 33.25 -16.49
C GLU A 363 -0.53 33.13 -16.98
N LEU A 364 -0.93 31.98 -17.56
CA LEU A 364 -2.31 31.75 -18.01
C LEU A 364 -3.28 31.61 -16.84
N GLU A 365 -2.87 31.00 -15.74
CA GLU A 365 -3.71 30.75 -14.55
C GLU A 365 -3.82 31.97 -13.62
N GLN A 366 -3.14 33.10 -13.91
CA GLN A 366 -3.27 34.27 -13.06
C GLN A 366 -4.71 34.82 -13.07
N PRO A 367 -5.27 35.19 -11.92
CA PRO A 367 -6.60 35.78 -11.85
C PRO A 367 -6.62 37.11 -12.61
N THR A 368 -7.60 37.26 -13.49
CA THR A 368 -7.74 38.40 -14.39
C THR A 368 -8.94 39.26 -14.01
N SER A 369 -8.76 40.56 -14.01
CA SER A 369 -9.82 41.57 -13.92
C SER A 369 -9.78 42.49 -15.14
N ALA A 370 -10.82 43.22 -15.41
CA ALA A 370 -10.87 44.17 -16.54
C ALA A 370 -9.71 45.18 -16.53
N ALA A 371 -9.21 45.52 -15.34
CA ALA A 371 -8.06 46.44 -15.19
C ALA A 371 -6.72 45.78 -15.48
N THR A 372 -6.58 44.47 -15.23
CA THR A 372 -5.31 43.72 -15.34
C THR A 372 -5.19 42.92 -16.64
N GLU A 373 -6.27 42.73 -17.39
CA GLU A 373 -6.35 41.91 -18.59
C GLU A 373 -5.27 42.28 -19.64
N THR A 374 -5.09 43.55 -19.92
CA THR A 374 -4.09 44.01 -20.89
C THR A 374 -2.67 43.70 -20.47
N VAL A 375 -2.36 43.87 -19.19
CA VAL A 375 -1.04 43.58 -18.63
C VAL A 375 -0.76 42.07 -18.67
N GLN A 376 -1.74 41.28 -18.26
CA GLN A 376 -1.61 39.81 -18.31
C GLN A 376 -1.42 39.30 -19.74
N TYR A 377 -2.20 39.78 -20.68
CA TYR A 377 -2.03 39.44 -22.09
C TYR A 377 -0.63 39.75 -22.59
N GLN A 378 -0.05 40.91 -22.27
CA GLN A 378 1.31 41.26 -22.66
C GLN A 378 2.35 40.33 -22.02
N ARG A 379 2.15 39.89 -20.77
CA ARG A 379 3.01 38.94 -20.07
C ARG A 379 2.98 37.58 -20.75
N ILE A 380 1.79 37.04 -21.04
CA ILE A 380 1.64 35.76 -21.74
C ILE A 380 2.28 35.84 -23.13
N LYS A 381 2.03 36.91 -23.87
CA LYS A 381 2.63 37.16 -25.19
C LYS A 381 4.15 37.21 -25.13
N GLN A 382 4.72 37.81 -24.07
CA GLN A 382 6.17 37.85 -23.88
C GLN A 382 6.75 36.45 -23.63
N VAL A 383 6.08 35.61 -22.83
CA VAL A 383 6.51 34.22 -22.60
C VAL A 383 6.51 33.44 -23.92
N ILE A 384 5.45 33.55 -24.72
CA ILE A 384 5.38 32.90 -26.05
C ILE A 384 6.47 33.39 -26.98
N LYS A 385 6.76 34.69 -26.97
CA LYS A 385 7.87 35.27 -27.76
C LYS A 385 9.21 34.67 -27.32
N ASP A 386 9.43 34.58 -25.99
CA ASP A 386 10.65 34.01 -25.42
C ASP A 386 10.79 32.51 -25.77
N ILE A 387 9.69 31.74 -25.71
CA ILE A 387 9.66 30.34 -26.15
C ILE A 387 10.06 30.23 -27.64
N ARG A 388 9.56 31.11 -28.52
CA ARG A 388 9.82 31.04 -29.95
C ARG A 388 11.21 31.56 -30.36
N THR A 389 11.78 32.50 -29.60
CA THR A 389 13.02 33.17 -29.96
C THR A 389 14.23 32.81 -29.15
N LYS A 390 14.05 32.43 -27.87
CA LYS A 390 15.16 32.15 -26.94
C LYS A 390 15.31 30.66 -26.65
N SER A 391 14.21 29.89 -26.66
CA SER A 391 14.32 28.48 -26.34
C SER A 391 15.01 27.68 -27.42
N THR A 392 15.65 26.59 -27.06
CA THR A 392 16.24 25.59 -27.94
C THR A 392 15.37 24.33 -28.04
N LEU A 393 14.09 24.45 -27.72
CA LEU A 393 13.12 23.37 -27.79
C LEU A 393 12.94 22.84 -29.22
N PRO A 394 12.66 21.54 -29.39
CA PRO A 394 12.24 20.98 -30.67
C PRO A 394 11.01 21.68 -31.23
N ALA A 395 10.94 21.81 -32.59
CA ALA A 395 9.90 22.57 -33.26
C ALA A 395 8.46 22.06 -32.98
N ASP A 396 8.29 20.75 -32.75
CA ASP A 396 7.03 20.13 -32.38
C ASP A 396 6.59 20.55 -30.96
N VAL A 397 7.51 20.60 -29.99
CA VAL A 397 7.27 21.08 -28.62
C VAL A 397 6.89 22.56 -28.62
N VAL A 398 7.60 23.39 -29.42
CA VAL A 398 7.23 24.81 -29.57
C VAL A 398 5.82 24.95 -30.13
N LYS A 399 5.43 24.12 -31.12
CA LYS A 399 4.07 24.10 -31.68
C LYS A 399 3.02 23.77 -30.61
N ASP A 400 3.29 22.74 -29.78
CA ASP A 400 2.38 22.36 -28.68
C ASP A 400 2.15 23.55 -27.72
N LEU A 401 3.23 24.24 -27.32
CA LEU A 401 3.14 25.39 -26.41
C LEU A 401 2.40 26.59 -27.06
N VAL A 402 2.65 26.84 -28.35
CA VAL A 402 1.92 27.87 -29.10
C VAL A 402 0.44 27.50 -29.23
N GLN A 403 0.12 26.22 -29.39
CA GLN A 403 -1.27 25.76 -29.44
C GLN A 403 -2.04 26.09 -28.14
N ILE A 404 -1.41 25.94 -26.97
CA ILE A 404 -2.01 26.34 -25.69
C ILE A 404 -2.32 27.84 -25.69
N TYR A 405 -1.41 28.66 -26.19
CA TYR A 405 -1.64 30.09 -26.32
C TYR A 405 -2.74 30.44 -27.33
N MET A 406 -2.84 29.71 -28.42
CA MET A 406 -3.89 29.90 -29.44
C MET A 406 -5.28 29.62 -28.84
N VAL A 407 -5.42 28.61 -27.98
CA VAL A 407 -6.69 28.36 -27.24
C VAL A 407 -7.05 29.57 -26.37
N TYR A 408 -6.07 30.08 -25.60
CA TYR A 408 -6.28 31.29 -24.78
C TYR A 408 -6.74 32.51 -25.60
N LEU A 409 -6.16 32.71 -26.81
CA LEU A 409 -6.58 33.82 -27.69
C LEU A 409 -8.04 33.72 -28.11
N LEU A 410 -8.55 32.52 -28.37
CA LEU A 410 -9.97 32.29 -28.69
C LEU A 410 -10.89 32.55 -27.50
N GLU A 411 -10.49 32.11 -26.32
CA GLU A 411 -11.21 32.33 -25.08
C GLU A 411 -11.33 33.81 -24.71
N ARG A 412 -10.33 34.60 -25.07
CA ARG A 412 -10.31 36.04 -24.81
C ARG A 412 -11.40 36.83 -25.55
N GLY A 413 -11.87 36.31 -26.70
CA GLY A 413 -13.07 36.83 -27.39
C GLY A 413 -12.92 38.22 -28.02
N THR A 414 -11.71 38.82 -28.10
CA THR A 414 -11.52 40.11 -28.76
C THR A 414 -11.18 39.96 -30.25
N ARG A 415 -11.55 40.97 -31.05
CA ARG A 415 -11.28 40.97 -32.51
C ARG A 415 -9.76 40.87 -32.82
N ASP A 416 -8.94 41.53 -32.01
CA ASP A 416 -7.49 41.53 -32.20
C ASP A 416 -6.85 40.21 -31.78
N ALA A 417 -7.38 39.52 -30.76
CA ALA A 417 -7.00 38.17 -30.43
C ALA A 417 -7.32 37.18 -31.55
N ALA A 418 -8.49 37.32 -32.19
CA ALA A 418 -8.85 36.48 -33.32
C ALA A 418 -7.93 36.70 -34.55
N LYS A 419 -7.53 37.94 -34.81
CA LYS A 419 -6.55 38.24 -35.88
C LYS A 419 -5.17 37.63 -35.58
N GLU A 420 -4.71 37.72 -34.32
CA GLU A 420 -3.46 37.13 -33.86
C GLU A 420 -3.50 35.61 -33.97
N TYR A 421 -4.61 35.00 -33.56
CA TYR A 421 -4.85 33.56 -33.74
C TYR A 421 -4.65 33.13 -35.19
N MET A 422 -5.34 33.79 -36.13
CA MET A 422 -5.23 33.46 -37.57
C MET A 422 -3.82 33.66 -38.14
N THR A 423 -3.06 34.60 -37.60
CA THR A 423 -1.68 34.82 -38.00
C THR A 423 -0.80 33.69 -37.49
N LEU A 424 -0.90 33.31 -36.22
CA LEU A 424 -0.18 32.21 -35.62
C LEU A 424 -0.51 30.86 -36.25
N ASP A 425 -1.80 30.60 -36.49
CA ASP A 425 -2.25 29.37 -37.16
C ASP A 425 -1.55 29.18 -38.52
N ARG A 426 -1.47 30.26 -39.33
CA ARG A 426 -0.78 30.22 -40.60
C ARG A 426 0.71 29.99 -40.45
N GLU A 427 1.36 30.59 -39.45
CA GLU A 427 2.79 30.44 -39.20
C GLU A 427 3.14 29.03 -38.70
N VAL A 428 2.32 28.47 -37.80
CA VAL A 428 2.59 27.19 -37.11
C VAL A 428 2.21 26.01 -38.00
N HIS A 429 1.04 26.07 -38.62
CA HIS A 429 0.52 24.92 -39.37
C HIS A 429 0.81 25.03 -40.87
N GLY A 430 0.89 26.22 -41.44
CA GLY A 430 1.29 26.45 -42.82
C GLY A 430 0.49 25.67 -43.90
N SER A 431 0.70 25.99 -45.17
CA SER A 431 0.05 25.27 -46.27
C SER A 431 0.53 23.82 -46.46
N ALA A 432 1.74 23.52 -46.03
CA ALA A 432 2.34 22.18 -46.20
C ALA A 432 1.77 21.08 -45.29
N SER A 433 1.29 21.44 -44.10
CA SER A 433 0.69 20.47 -43.16
C SER A 433 -0.73 20.05 -43.58
N VAL A 434 -1.48 20.92 -44.25
CA VAL A 434 -2.80 20.61 -44.80
C VAL A 434 -2.70 19.62 -45.98
N GLN A 435 -1.63 19.68 -46.78
CA GLN A 435 -1.44 18.75 -47.92
C GLN A 435 -1.07 17.32 -47.46
N THR A 436 -0.42 17.16 -46.29
CA THR A 436 -0.03 15.83 -45.77
C THR A 436 -1.24 15.09 -45.19
N THR A 437 -2.20 15.77 -44.62
CA THR A 437 -3.43 15.16 -44.05
C THR A 437 -4.44 14.74 -45.10
N THR A 438 -4.46 15.41 -46.27
CA THR A 438 -5.37 15.08 -47.39
C THR A 438 -4.88 13.89 -48.22
N LYS A 439 -3.57 13.62 -48.25
CA LYS A 439 -3.01 12.50 -49.05
C LYS A 439 -3.14 11.13 -48.37
N THR A 440 -3.58 11.07 -47.11
CA THR A 440 -3.75 9.81 -46.38
C THR A 440 -5.20 9.25 -46.47
N ARG A 441 -6.06 9.87 -47.31
CA ARG A 441 -7.48 9.46 -47.43
C ARG A 441 -7.92 9.33 -48.89
N GLU A 442 -7.25 8.44 -49.66
CA GLU A 442 -7.85 7.89 -50.87
C GLU A 442 -8.15 6.39 -50.67
N PRO A 443 -9.42 5.95 -50.78
CA PRO A 443 -9.74 4.54 -50.74
C PRO A 443 -9.67 3.96 -52.16
N GLY A 444 -8.86 2.93 -52.33
CA GLY A 444 -9.05 1.92 -53.37
C GLY A 444 -8.19 2.02 -54.58
N LYS A 445 -7.10 1.27 -54.56
CA LYS A 445 -6.63 0.47 -55.70
C LYS A 445 -5.95 -0.80 -55.16
N THR A 446 -6.59 -1.92 -55.42
CA THR A 446 -6.10 -3.28 -55.31
C THR A 446 -4.83 -3.46 -56.19
N PRO A 447 -3.75 -4.03 -55.67
CA PRO A 447 -2.67 -4.52 -56.54
C PRO A 447 -2.93 -5.96 -56.93
N GLN A 448 -2.98 -6.19 -58.25
CA GLN A 448 -2.85 -7.51 -58.86
C GLN A 448 -1.44 -8.07 -58.69
N ASN A 449 -1.43 -9.38 -58.51
CA ASN A 449 -0.33 -10.32 -58.47
C ASN A 449 0.83 -10.08 -59.42
N GLY A 450 2.03 -10.32 -58.93
CA GLY A 450 3.24 -10.55 -59.71
C GLY A 450 4.32 -11.22 -58.86
N ASN A 451 4.40 -12.54 -58.99
CA ASN A 451 5.43 -13.42 -58.45
C ASN A 451 6.83 -12.96 -58.83
N GLN A 452 7.80 -12.97 -57.89
CA GLN A 452 9.12 -13.57 -58.03
C GLN A 452 9.90 -13.65 -56.72
N SER A 453 10.45 -14.78 -56.55
CA SER A 453 11.33 -15.44 -55.59
C SER A 453 12.46 -14.68 -54.91
N ALA A 454 12.74 -15.13 -53.67
CA ALA A 454 13.73 -14.86 -52.65
C ALA A 454 15.23 -14.86 -53.11
N PRO A 455 16.23 -14.46 -52.25
CA PRO A 455 16.53 -15.23 -51.02
C PRO A 455 16.94 -14.45 -49.76
N MET A 456 16.97 -15.18 -48.69
CA MET A 456 17.39 -14.93 -47.32
C MET A 456 18.73 -14.21 -47.13
N THR A 457 18.79 -13.36 -46.12
CA THR A 457 19.87 -13.32 -45.11
C THR A 457 19.37 -12.51 -43.89
N ASP A 458 19.36 -13.16 -42.72
CA ASP A 458 19.35 -12.48 -41.41
C ASP A 458 20.67 -11.74 -41.16
N PRO A 459 20.71 -10.64 -40.35
CA PRO A 459 21.12 -10.83 -38.97
C PRO A 459 20.49 -9.87 -37.90
N VAL A 460 20.30 -10.45 -36.76
CA VAL A 460 20.57 -9.96 -35.38
C VAL A 460 19.91 -8.67 -34.88
N ALA A 461 19.13 -8.92 -33.84
CA ALA A 461 18.46 -8.02 -32.94
C ALA A 461 19.35 -6.99 -32.24
N ALA A 462 18.85 -5.77 -32.12
CA ALA A 462 19.17 -4.86 -31.03
C ALA A 462 17.85 -4.33 -30.46
N ALA A 463 17.58 -4.74 -29.23
CA ALA A 463 16.42 -4.32 -28.46
C ALA A 463 16.59 -2.87 -27.99
N SER A 464 15.65 -2.02 -28.32
CA SER A 464 15.45 -0.73 -27.66
C SER A 464 14.12 -0.76 -26.90
N GLN A 465 14.22 -0.64 -25.58
CA GLN A 465 13.09 -0.54 -24.66
C GLN A 465 12.38 0.81 -24.81
N PRO A 466 11.05 0.88 -24.70
CA PRO A 466 10.35 2.14 -24.61
C PRO A 466 10.27 2.63 -23.16
N ASN A 467 10.72 3.86 -22.95
CA ASN A 467 10.51 4.64 -21.74
C ASN A 467 9.03 4.90 -21.52
N GLN A 468 8.49 4.37 -20.41
CA GLN A 468 7.18 4.75 -19.88
C GLN A 468 7.36 5.93 -18.93
N TYR A 469 6.92 7.11 -19.34
CA TYR A 469 6.70 8.23 -18.43
C TYR A 469 5.25 8.70 -18.48
N ALA A 470 4.67 8.73 -17.30
CA ALA A 470 3.62 9.62 -16.77
C ALA A 470 2.21 9.49 -17.32
N TYR A 471 1.37 8.94 -16.49
CA TYR A 471 -0.07 9.24 -16.48
C TYR A 471 -0.42 9.96 -15.18
N TYR A 472 -0.81 11.23 -15.28
CA TYR A 472 -1.59 11.93 -14.25
C TYR A 472 -3.07 11.72 -14.57
N PRO A 473 -3.91 11.26 -13.63
CA PRO A 473 -5.34 11.17 -13.88
C PRO A 473 -5.97 12.56 -13.78
N GLN A 474 -6.60 13.00 -14.86
CA GLN A 474 -7.54 14.11 -14.83
C GLN A 474 -8.82 13.65 -14.14
N HIS A 475 -9.21 14.35 -13.08
CA HIS A 475 -10.55 14.24 -12.49
C HIS A 475 -11.59 14.86 -13.45
N THR A 476 -12.34 14.04 -14.13
CA THR A 476 -13.59 14.44 -14.76
C THR A 476 -14.69 14.45 -13.71
N ALA A 477 -15.19 15.61 -13.40
CA ALA A 477 -16.41 15.79 -12.63
C ALA A 477 -17.62 15.30 -13.46
N SER A 478 -18.20 14.20 -13.05
CA SER A 478 -19.51 13.75 -13.54
C SER A 478 -20.61 14.35 -12.68
N ASN A 479 -21.39 15.24 -13.28
CA ASN A 479 -22.62 15.80 -12.75
C ASN A 479 -23.71 14.71 -12.73
N GLY A 480 -24.16 14.33 -11.55
CA GLY A 480 -25.30 13.45 -11.35
C GLY A 480 -26.06 13.88 -10.10
N GLY A 481 -27.05 14.75 -10.29
CA GLY A 481 -27.92 15.20 -9.22
C GLY A 481 -28.84 14.10 -8.71
N VAL A 482 -28.88 13.90 -7.39
CA VAL A 482 -30.04 13.33 -6.68
C VAL A 482 -30.22 14.04 -5.35
N ARG A 483 -31.46 14.42 -5.11
CA ARG A 483 -32.08 15.13 -4.01
C ARG A 483 -31.67 14.67 -2.62
N ALA A 484 -31.52 15.67 -1.75
CA ALA A 484 -31.55 15.51 -0.29
C ALA A 484 -32.95 15.13 0.25
N PRO A 485 -33.01 14.53 1.42
CA PRO A 485 -34.02 14.88 2.39
C PRO A 485 -33.40 15.48 3.66
N SER A 486 -34.01 16.57 4.06
CA SER A 486 -33.88 17.27 5.31
C SER A 486 -34.28 16.39 6.51
N HIS A 487 -33.53 16.44 7.62
CA HIS A 487 -34.14 16.46 8.97
C HIS A 487 -33.13 16.88 10.05
N HIS A 488 -33.46 18.03 10.67
CA HIS A 488 -33.54 18.40 12.09
C HIS A 488 -32.40 18.08 13.09
N PHE A 489 -31.81 19.17 13.52
CA PHE A 489 -31.43 19.59 14.90
C PHE A 489 -31.67 18.60 16.04
N TYR A 490 -30.67 18.40 16.89
CA TYR A 490 -30.67 18.74 18.32
C TYR A 490 -29.22 18.73 18.87
N ASN A 491 -28.86 19.88 19.48
CA ASN A 491 -27.82 20.04 20.52
C ASN A 491 -28.52 19.82 21.90
N PRO A 492 -27.84 19.54 23.00
CA PRO A 492 -26.67 20.27 23.51
C PRO A 492 -25.37 19.47 23.59
#